data_06782aa8ed563c2b8758245ca5e4b0b0
#
_entry.id   06782aa8ed563c2b8758245ca5e4b0b0
#
_cell.length_a   1.000
_cell.length_b   1.000
_cell.length_c   1.000
_cell.angle_alpha   90.00
_cell.angle_beta   90.00
_cell.angle_gamma   90.00
#
_symmetry.space_group_name_H-M   'P 1'
#
loop_
_entity.id
_entity.type
_entity.pdbx_description
1 polymer ?
#
loop_
_entity_poly.entity_id
_entity_poly.type
_entity_poly.pdbx_seq_one_letter_code
_entity_poly.pdbx_strand_id
1 'polypeptide(L)'
;AQQLTFPDAQGWGRFATGARQGGAVYHVTNLNDSGSGSLRDAISQPNRFIVFDVAGVINIKDRLVFKNNLYIAGQTAPGEGITVYGNGVSFSGADNIIVRHMRFRMGHKGSSGKDAAGIANGQNMIFDHCSFSWGLDETFSINPDNKGKHPDYITISNCIMGQGLMPHSAGGLMQSDYISLYRNLYIDNATRNNKIKGINQYVNNIVYNWKNGCYIMGGDSKGDSFVNIEGNLFINGPANGGNAFSGGAGEGAFNFYGEDNWQDSNMDGKFEPKEVTNYAAGVRQSIRYDYPEMPKWAGNTLLENLLPIVGASLPYRDYCDCYMVDEVNSLGKQGELLANEENLPYGTPDKWRVWGGNKKIDSDGDGMPDAWEKANGTNPNKDDALVIAANGYANIENYINSISVADHDYFLRMPMCVEFVSSTSSCIKLKWRDYTYAEDGFCVEITKKDEILWKEVARTAANSTSCTIEGLEPGVAYMGRVRAFADAGKYSEYSPELTMATRP
;
A
#
# COMPACT_ATOMS: atom_id res chain seq x y z
N ALA A 1 30.89 -1.95 -10.47
CA ALA A 1 29.51 -1.49 -10.62
C ALA A 1 29.05 -0.87 -9.29
N GLN A 2 28.21 0.17 -9.33
CA GLN A 2 27.65 0.78 -8.11
C GLN A 2 26.68 -0.19 -7.46
N GLN A 3 26.71 -0.29 -6.11
CA GLN A 3 25.86 -1.20 -5.34
C GLN A 3 24.39 -0.74 -5.40
N LEU A 4 23.49 -1.67 -5.73
CA LEU A 4 22.06 -1.42 -5.67
C LEU A 4 21.59 -1.26 -4.20
N THR A 5 20.50 -0.55 -4.01
CA THR A 5 19.84 -0.40 -2.70
C THR A 5 19.50 -1.77 -2.10
N PHE A 6 18.89 -2.63 -2.87
CA PHE A 6 18.66 -4.06 -2.63
C PHE A 6 18.68 -4.78 -4.00
N PRO A 7 18.83 -6.12 -4.05
CA PRO A 7 19.05 -6.83 -5.32
C PRO A 7 18.06 -6.53 -6.43
N ASP A 8 16.79 -6.30 -6.09
CA ASP A 8 15.70 -6.05 -7.05
C ASP A 8 15.38 -4.56 -7.24
N ALA A 9 16.19 -3.65 -6.70
CA ALA A 9 15.96 -2.21 -6.82
C ALA A 9 16.07 -1.74 -8.27
N GLN A 10 15.10 -0.97 -8.72
CA GLN A 10 14.99 -0.50 -10.11
C GLN A 10 14.89 1.03 -10.18
N GLY A 11 15.05 1.55 -11.37
CA GLY A 11 14.82 2.97 -11.68
C GLY A 11 15.92 3.90 -11.19
N TRP A 12 15.63 5.19 -11.23
CA TRP A 12 16.64 6.21 -10.87
C TRP A 12 16.99 6.26 -9.39
N GLY A 13 16.10 5.80 -8.50
CA GLY A 13 16.38 5.70 -7.05
C GLY A 13 17.12 4.45 -6.61
N ARG A 14 17.51 3.56 -7.52
CA ARG A 14 18.07 2.23 -7.23
C ARG A 14 19.41 2.20 -6.51
N PHE A 15 20.06 3.35 -6.33
CA PHE A 15 21.36 3.47 -5.69
C PHE A 15 21.34 4.15 -4.32
N ALA A 16 20.17 4.41 -3.77
CA ALA A 16 20.07 4.89 -2.39
C ALA A 16 20.75 3.89 -1.45
N THR A 17 21.53 4.39 -0.51
CA THR A 17 22.32 3.55 0.42
C THR A 17 21.75 3.55 1.86
N GLY A 18 20.83 4.45 2.17
CA GLY A 18 20.28 4.58 3.51
C GLY A 18 21.39 4.80 4.54
N ALA A 19 21.46 3.90 5.51
CA ALA A 19 22.46 3.96 6.60
C ALA A 19 23.69 3.05 6.39
N ARG A 20 23.88 2.47 5.21
CA ARG A 20 24.96 1.50 4.94
C ARG A 20 26.36 1.99 5.31
N GLN A 21 26.61 3.27 5.21
CA GLN A 21 27.96 3.84 5.35
C GLN A 21 28.23 4.45 6.75
N GLY A 22 27.86 3.77 7.81
CA GLY A 22 28.18 4.23 9.17
C GLY A 22 26.96 4.60 9.99
N GLY A 23 25.91 3.86 9.80
CA GLY A 23 24.67 4.02 10.54
C GLY A 23 24.68 3.29 11.88
N ALA A 24 23.52 3.36 12.53
CA ALA A 24 23.18 2.59 13.73
C ALA A 24 21.84 1.88 13.49
N VAL A 25 21.60 0.81 14.21
CA VAL A 25 20.29 0.15 14.21
C VAL A 25 19.42 0.75 15.31
N TYR A 26 18.24 1.19 14.95
CA TYR A 26 17.23 1.71 15.88
C TYR A 26 16.03 0.79 15.92
N HIS A 27 15.69 0.30 17.11
CA HIS A 27 14.49 -0.52 17.33
C HIS A 27 13.30 0.34 17.68
N VAL A 28 12.23 0.29 16.86
CA VAL A 28 10.93 0.83 17.25
C VAL A 28 10.26 -0.19 18.18
N THR A 29 10.13 0.17 19.44
CA THR A 29 9.70 -0.74 20.52
C THR A 29 8.30 -0.47 21.03
N ASN A 30 7.67 0.63 20.59
CA ASN A 30 6.30 0.98 20.96
C ASN A 30 5.57 1.68 19.80
N LEU A 31 4.27 1.86 19.97
CA LEU A 31 3.38 2.49 19.00
C LEU A 31 3.03 3.95 19.35
N ASN A 32 3.79 4.56 20.26
CA ASN A 32 3.55 5.93 20.69
C ASN A 32 3.83 6.93 19.57
N ASP A 33 3.13 8.06 19.58
CA ASP A 33 3.34 9.17 18.65
C ASP A 33 4.74 9.78 18.79
N SER A 34 5.29 9.81 20.00
CA SER A 34 6.58 10.40 20.29
C SER A 34 7.27 9.74 21.48
N GLY A 35 8.49 10.14 21.76
CA GLY A 35 9.29 9.63 22.86
C GLY A 35 10.21 8.47 22.46
N SER A 36 11.01 8.03 23.41
CA SER A 36 11.99 6.96 23.18
C SER A 36 11.33 5.67 22.68
N GLY A 37 11.92 5.05 21.66
CA GLY A 37 11.40 3.83 21.04
C GLY A 37 10.26 4.04 20.04
N SER A 38 9.78 5.27 19.84
CA SER A 38 8.76 5.60 18.83
C SER A 38 9.35 5.75 17.43
N LEU A 39 8.51 5.60 16.41
CA LEU A 39 8.91 5.87 15.03
C LEU A 39 9.36 7.33 14.85
N ARG A 40 8.69 8.29 15.49
CA ARG A 40 9.08 9.70 15.43
C ARG A 40 10.49 9.93 15.96
N ASP A 41 10.86 9.28 17.05
CA ASP A 41 12.23 9.35 17.59
C ASP A 41 13.22 8.63 16.65
N ALA A 42 12.83 7.50 16.09
CA ALA A 42 13.67 6.76 15.14
C ALA A 42 14.10 7.60 13.94
N ILE A 43 13.19 8.37 13.34
CA ILE A 43 13.45 9.20 12.15
C ILE A 43 14.00 10.58 12.46
N SER A 44 14.14 10.95 13.74
CA SER A 44 14.59 12.28 14.19
C SER A 44 16.08 12.53 14.02
N GLN A 45 16.87 11.48 13.81
CA GLN A 45 18.31 11.53 13.62
C GLN A 45 18.69 10.79 12.32
N PRO A 46 19.73 11.25 11.62
CA PRO A 46 20.20 10.59 10.40
C PRO A 46 20.94 9.30 10.70
N ASN A 47 21.30 8.58 9.65
CA ASN A 47 22.17 7.40 9.66
C ASN A 47 21.62 6.24 10.52
N ARG A 48 20.36 5.85 10.27
CA ARG A 48 19.72 4.74 11.00
C ARG A 48 19.11 3.72 10.08
N PHE A 49 19.36 2.43 10.40
CA PHE A 49 18.50 1.32 10.02
C PHE A 49 17.38 1.22 11.06
N ILE A 50 16.14 1.35 10.63
CA ILE A 50 14.96 1.35 11.51
C ILE A 50 14.24 0.02 11.36
N VAL A 51 14.26 -0.78 12.41
CA VAL A 51 13.59 -2.08 12.53
C VAL A 51 12.49 -2.02 13.56
N PHE A 52 11.51 -2.89 13.45
CA PHE A 52 10.31 -2.86 14.31
C PHE A 52 10.24 -4.12 15.18
N ASP A 53 10.16 -3.92 16.48
CA ASP A 53 9.95 -4.96 17.48
C ASP A 53 8.47 -5.16 17.80
N VAL A 54 7.62 -4.28 17.30
CA VAL A 54 6.17 -4.24 17.53
C VAL A 54 5.42 -4.15 16.22
N ALA A 55 4.16 -4.54 16.22
CA ALA A 55 3.22 -4.32 15.13
C ALA A 55 1.95 -3.64 15.65
N GLY A 56 1.31 -2.88 14.78
CA GLY A 56 0.07 -2.20 15.09
C GLY A 56 -0.06 -0.85 14.40
N VAL A 57 -0.93 -0.01 14.95
CA VAL A 57 -1.23 1.32 14.43
C VAL A 57 -0.52 2.37 15.28
N ILE A 58 0.28 3.20 14.64
CA ILE A 58 0.91 4.38 15.24
C ILE A 58 0.03 5.58 14.89
N ASN A 59 -0.72 6.09 15.86
CA ASN A 59 -1.53 7.28 15.69
C ASN A 59 -0.69 8.52 15.89
N ILE A 60 -0.53 9.33 14.85
CA ILE A 60 0.26 10.55 14.88
C ILE A 60 -0.63 11.79 14.84
N LYS A 61 -0.28 12.81 15.62
CA LYS A 61 -0.95 14.09 15.64
C LYS A 61 -0.35 15.05 14.62
N ASP A 62 0.97 15.21 14.65
CA ASP A 62 1.71 16.08 13.76
C ASP A 62 2.38 15.26 12.65
N ARG A 63 2.70 15.91 11.54
CA ARG A 63 3.39 15.27 10.41
C ARG A 63 4.74 14.68 10.85
N LEU A 64 5.08 13.54 10.28
CA LEU A 64 6.43 12.97 10.39
C LEU A 64 7.36 13.63 9.37
N VAL A 65 8.56 14.03 9.80
CA VAL A 65 9.59 14.62 8.94
C VAL A 65 10.85 13.77 9.06
N PHE A 66 11.29 13.20 7.95
CA PHE A 66 12.40 12.25 7.88
C PHE A 66 13.75 12.98 7.72
N LYS A 67 14.79 12.50 8.39
CA LYS A 67 16.17 12.97 8.25
C LYS A 67 16.91 12.19 7.15
N ASN A 68 18.18 12.54 6.90
CA ASN A 68 19.02 11.94 5.89
C ASN A 68 19.47 10.51 6.25
N ASN A 69 19.77 9.71 5.25
CA ASN A 69 20.42 8.41 5.40
C ASN A 69 19.64 7.47 6.34
N LEU A 70 18.36 7.28 6.03
CA LEU A 70 17.48 6.37 6.77
C LEU A 70 17.08 5.17 5.91
N TYR A 71 17.03 4.00 6.54
CA TYR A 71 16.41 2.81 6.00
C TYR A 71 15.27 2.39 6.92
N ILE A 72 14.03 2.52 6.47
CA ILE A 72 12.84 2.13 7.23
C ILE A 72 12.34 0.80 6.69
N ALA A 73 12.51 -0.28 7.47
CA ALA A 73 12.22 -1.65 7.09
C ALA A 73 10.94 -2.17 7.76
N GLY A 74 9.78 -1.85 7.20
CA GLY A 74 8.49 -2.28 7.76
C GLY A 74 8.30 -3.79 7.78
N GLN A 75 8.93 -4.54 6.89
CA GLN A 75 8.87 -6.00 6.84
C GLN A 75 9.51 -6.69 8.05
N THR A 76 10.32 -5.98 8.84
CA THR A 76 10.92 -6.53 10.08
C THR A 76 9.91 -6.61 11.23
N ALA A 77 8.77 -5.95 11.12
CA ALA A 77 7.74 -5.98 12.15
C ALA A 77 7.15 -7.38 12.31
N PRO A 78 6.80 -7.78 13.56
CA PRO A 78 6.01 -8.99 13.78
C PRO A 78 4.54 -8.78 13.37
N GLY A 79 3.70 -9.77 13.63
CA GLY A 79 2.25 -9.67 13.50
C GLY A 79 1.77 -9.17 12.14
N GLU A 80 0.92 -8.18 12.13
CA GLU A 80 0.34 -7.59 10.92
C GLU A 80 1.12 -6.39 10.37
N GLY A 81 2.30 -6.08 10.91
CA GLY A 81 3.12 -4.96 10.43
C GLY A 81 2.69 -3.60 10.99
N ILE A 82 3.16 -2.53 10.35
CA ILE A 82 3.00 -1.16 10.84
C ILE A 82 2.10 -0.35 9.92
N THR A 83 1.11 0.30 10.51
CA THR A 83 0.30 1.35 9.89
C THR A 83 0.45 2.65 10.66
N VAL A 84 0.79 3.74 9.97
CA VAL A 84 0.84 5.09 10.54
C VAL A 84 -0.45 5.81 10.13
N TYR A 85 -1.17 6.36 11.10
CA TYR A 85 -2.46 7.02 10.85
C TYR A 85 -2.58 8.36 11.55
N GLY A 86 -3.26 9.30 10.92
CA GLY A 86 -3.71 10.55 11.53
C GLY A 86 -3.15 11.82 10.90
N ASN A 87 -2.00 11.76 10.27
CA ASN A 87 -1.44 12.88 9.51
C ASN A 87 -0.49 12.40 8.40
N GLY A 88 -0.08 13.32 7.54
CA GLY A 88 0.84 13.06 6.45
C GLY A 88 2.29 12.94 6.88
N VAL A 89 3.14 12.56 5.94
CA VAL A 89 4.58 12.44 6.12
C VAL A 89 5.34 13.27 5.08
N SER A 90 6.51 13.76 5.42
CA SER A 90 7.36 14.55 4.53
C SER A 90 8.77 14.01 4.49
N PHE A 91 9.25 13.75 3.28
CA PHE A 91 10.63 13.39 2.99
C PHE A 91 11.41 14.59 2.41
N SER A 92 10.81 15.78 2.41
CA SER A 92 11.45 16.99 1.94
C SER A 92 12.65 17.37 2.84
N GLY A 93 13.74 17.79 2.20
CA GLY A 93 14.98 18.11 2.91
C GLY A 93 15.82 16.89 3.29
N ALA A 94 15.38 15.68 2.95
CA ALA A 94 16.14 14.47 3.17
C ALA A 94 16.88 14.03 1.91
N ASP A 95 17.99 13.37 2.11
CA ASP A 95 18.72 12.66 1.06
C ASP A 95 18.89 11.20 1.46
N ASN A 96 18.94 10.32 0.47
CA ASN A 96 19.39 8.94 0.66
C ASN A 96 18.47 8.15 1.59
N ILE A 97 17.20 8.05 1.20
CA ILE A 97 16.11 7.42 1.95
C ILE A 97 15.70 6.11 1.30
N ILE A 98 15.49 5.09 2.11
CA ILE A 98 14.90 3.81 1.73
C ILE A 98 13.70 3.54 2.63
N VAL A 99 12.52 3.30 2.05
CA VAL A 99 11.31 2.93 2.80
C VAL A 99 10.69 1.70 2.16
N ARG A 100 10.52 0.64 2.95
CA ARG A 100 9.92 -0.61 2.48
C ARG A 100 8.84 -1.11 3.42
N HIS A 101 7.74 -1.62 2.84
CA HIS A 101 6.64 -2.27 3.56
C HIS A 101 6.02 -1.43 4.71
N MET A 102 5.88 -0.13 4.49
CA MET A 102 5.21 0.78 5.41
C MET A 102 3.86 1.23 4.84
N ARG A 103 2.91 1.46 5.72
CA ARG A 103 1.60 2.04 5.39
C ARG A 103 1.47 3.40 6.05
N PHE A 104 1.31 4.44 5.24
CA PHE A 104 1.13 5.81 5.68
C PHE A 104 -0.26 6.28 5.27
N ARG A 105 -1.12 6.49 6.25
CA ARG A 105 -2.52 6.84 6.06
C ARG A 105 -2.82 8.15 6.77
N MET A 106 -3.03 9.23 5.99
CA MET A 106 -3.22 10.56 6.56
C MET A 106 -4.56 10.67 7.27
N GLY A 107 -5.66 10.72 6.53
CA GLY A 107 -7.00 10.86 7.08
C GLY A 107 -7.51 12.31 7.16
N HIS A 108 -8.84 12.45 7.28
CA HIS A 108 -9.54 13.74 7.22
C HIS A 108 -9.19 14.72 8.36
N LYS A 109 -8.66 14.21 9.47
CA LYS A 109 -8.21 15.02 10.61
C LYS A 109 -6.77 15.50 10.49
N GLY A 110 -6.08 15.14 9.41
CA GLY A 110 -4.72 15.60 9.14
C GLY A 110 -4.64 17.09 8.82
N SER A 111 -3.43 17.57 8.57
CA SER A 111 -3.18 18.97 8.23
C SER A 111 -3.85 19.36 6.91
N SER A 112 -4.73 20.35 6.94
CA SER A 112 -5.52 20.79 5.79
C SER A 112 -4.63 21.21 4.62
N GLY A 113 -5.05 20.80 3.40
CA GLY A 113 -4.35 21.12 2.17
C GLY A 113 -2.96 20.51 2.04
N LYS A 114 -2.72 19.38 2.72
CA LYS A 114 -1.45 18.65 2.66
C LYS A 114 -1.61 17.27 2.05
N ASP A 115 -0.52 16.79 1.45
CA ASP A 115 -0.42 15.46 0.87
C ASP A 115 -0.27 14.38 1.96
N ALA A 116 -0.67 13.15 1.66
CA ALA A 116 -0.36 12.03 2.54
C ALA A 116 1.16 11.80 2.61
N ALA A 117 1.87 11.97 1.50
CA ALA A 117 3.34 11.99 1.43
C ALA A 117 3.82 13.01 0.41
N GLY A 118 4.95 13.65 0.67
CA GLY A 118 5.50 14.65 -0.24
C GLY A 118 7.00 14.77 -0.19
N ILE A 119 7.58 15.13 -1.35
CA ILE A 119 8.98 15.44 -1.53
C ILE A 119 9.09 16.74 -2.35
N ALA A 120 9.53 17.81 -1.72
CA ALA A 120 9.72 19.10 -2.37
C ALA A 120 11.20 19.43 -2.67
N ASN A 121 12.11 18.72 -2.02
CA ASN A 121 13.55 18.78 -2.25
C ASN A 121 14.24 17.56 -1.63
N GLY A 122 15.47 17.26 -2.04
CA GLY A 122 16.22 16.08 -1.63
C GLY A 122 16.35 15.05 -2.75
N GLN A 123 17.32 14.15 -2.65
CA GLN A 123 17.68 13.21 -3.72
C GLN A 123 17.95 11.79 -3.21
N ASN A 124 18.04 10.85 -4.16
CA ASN A 124 18.40 9.45 -3.89
C ASN A 124 17.43 8.77 -2.91
N MET A 125 16.21 8.55 -3.36
CA MET A 125 15.18 7.91 -2.55
C MET A 125 14.54 6.75 -3.30
N ILE A 126 14.20 5.71 -2.56
CA ILE A 126 13.37 4.61 -3.07
C ILE A 126 12.30 4.24 -2.05
N PHE A 127 11.07 4.16 -2.54
CA PHE A 127 9.89 3.71 -1.81
C PHE A 127 9.44 2.43 -2.49
N ASP A 128 9.48 1.32 -1.75
CA ASP A 128 9.21 0.01 -2.32
C ASP A 128 8.21 -0.76 -1.47
N HIS A 129 7.16 -1.29 -2.09
CA HIS A 129 6.11 -2.01 -1.38
C HIS A 129 5.53 -1.23 -0.20
N CYS A 130 5.24 0.04 -0.38
CA CYS A 130 4.54 0.88 0.59
C CYS A 130 3.08 1.13 0.18
N SER A 131 2.30 1.66 1.12
CA SER A 131 0.94 2.13 0.86
C SER A 131 0.74 3.53 1.42
N PHE A 132 0.15 4.42 0.62
CA PHE A 132 -0.14 5.81 0.96
C PHE A 132 -1.60 6.10 0.68
N SER A 133 -2.31 6.69 1.65
CA SER A 133 -3.75 6.93 1.53
C SER A 133 -4.22 8.18 2.24
N TRP A 134 -5.39 8.65 1.81
CA TRP A 134 -6.21 9.66 2.48
C TRP A 134 -5.55 11.02 2.62
N GLY A 135 -4.82 11.44 1.60
CA GLY A 135 -4.29 12.81 1.50
C GLY A 135 -5.43 13.82 1.38
N LEU A 136 -5.19 15.01 1.91
CA LEU A 136 -6.14 16.14 1.84
C LEU A 136 -5.84 17.10 0.69
N ASP A 137 -4.76 16.83 -0.06
CA ASP A 137 -4.43 17.42 -1.34
C ASP A 137 -4.04 16.26 -2.28
N GLU A 138 -2.76 15.98 -2.48
CA GLU A 138 -2.36 14.76 -3.19
C GLU A 138 -2.10 13.58 -2.25
N THR A 139 -2.07 12.38 -2.82
CA THR A 139 -1.69 11.17 -2.08
C THR A 139 -0.18 11.09 -1.93
N PHE A 140 0.58 11.20 -3.01
CA PHE A 140 2.04 11.29 -2.98
C PHE A 140 2.54 12.18 -4.11
N SER A 141 3.18 13.30 -3.76
CA SER A 141 3.73 14.23 -4.74
C SER A 141 5.24 14.37 -4.64
N ILE A 142 5.87 14.51 -5.80
CA ILE A 142 7.25 14.98 -5.98
C ILE A 142 7.16 16.28 -6.77
N ASN A 143 7.27 17.41 -6.08
CA ASN A 143 7.05 18.71 -6.67
C ASN A 143 8.07 19.73 -6.12
N PRO A 144 9.02 20.22 -6.93
CA PRO A 144 10.10 21.09 -6.48
C PRO A 144 9.59 22.39 -5.85
N ASP A 145 10.17 22.76 -4.69
CA ASP A 145 9.94 24.05 -4.03
C ASP A 145 11.08 25.04 -4.27
N ASN A 146 12.14 24.63 -4.95
CA ASN A 146 13.35 25.40 -5.22
C ASN A 146 14.11 25.86 -3.97
N LYS A 147 13.94 25.15 -2.85
CA LYS A 147 14.58 25.40 -1.56
C LYS A 147 15.53 24.25 -1.19
N GLY A 148 16.62 24.09 -1.89
CA GLY A 148 17.56 23.01 -1.65
C GLY A 148 17.83 22.18 -2.88
N LYS A 149 18.22 20.90 -2.71
CA LYS A 149 18.44 20.00 -3.84
C LYS A 149 17.13 19.70 -4.56
N HIS A 150 17.15 19.81 -5.89
CA HIS A 150 16.03 19.40 -6.69
C HIS A 150 15.64 17.92 -6.38
N PRO A 151 14.38 17.57 -6.27
CA PRO A 151 13.95 16.23 -5.85
C PRO A 151 14.08 15.21 -6.99
N ASP A 152 15.30 14.80 -7.29
CA ASP A 152 15.68 13.93 -8.38
C ASP A 152 16.22 12.58 -7.90
N TYR A 153 16.38 11.64 -8.81
CA TYR A 153 16.86 10.28 -8.54
C TYR A 153 16.00 9.56 -7.51
N ILE A 154 14.71 9.50 -7.80
CA ILE A 154 13.70 8.88 -6.93
C ILE A 154 12.97 7.77 -7.68
N THR A 155 12.79 6.65 -7.01
CA THR A 155 11.93 5.55 -7.46
C THR A 155 10.78 5.36 -6.48
N ILE A 156 9.56 5.26 -7.01
CA ILE A 156 8.40 4.72 -6.30
C ILE A 156 8.03 3.43 -7.01
N SER A 157 8.18 2.29 -6.33
CA SER A 157 7.96 0.97 -6.92
C SER A 157 7.10 0.07 -6.07
N ASN A 158 6.25 -0.73 -6.71
CA ASN A 158 5.37 -1.70 -6.07
C ASN A 158 4.48 -1.11 -4.94
N CYS A 159 4.17 0.16 -5.00
CA CYS A 159 3.40 0.89 -3.99
C CYS A 159 1.93 1.02 -4.38
N ILE A 160 1.07 1.20 -3.37
CA ILE A 160 -0.32 1.62 -3.53
C ILE A 160 -0.42 3.09 -3.13
N MET A 161 -0.96 3.92 -4.02
CA MET A 161 -1.36 5.30 -3.74
C MET A 161 -2.85 5.41 -3.98
N GLY A 162 -3.65 5.52 -2.93
CA GLY A 162 -5.09 5.40 -3.10
C GLY A 162 -5.95 6.19 -2.14
N GLN A 163 -7.21 6.31 -2.52
CA GLN A 163 -8.27 6.90 -1.72
C GLN A 163 -7.95 8.32 -1.25
N GLY A 164 -7.39 9.15 -2.13
CA GLY A 164 -7.27 10.58 -1.87
C GLY A 164 -8.63 11.18 -1.53
N LEU A 165 -8.70 12.03 -0.49
CA LEU A 165 -9.97 12.50 0.04
C LEU A 165 -10.54 13.67 -0.77
N MET A 166 -11.83 13.59 -1.10
CA MET A 166 -12.56 14.69 -1.73
C MET A 166 -12.65 15.90 -0.78
N PRO A 167 -12.70 17.15 -1.29
CA PRO A 167 -12.81 17.52 -2.72
C PRO A 167 -11.50 17.51 -3.51
N HIS A 168 -10.34 17.41 -2.87
CA HIS A 168 -9.01 17.38 -3.49
C HIS A 168 -8.43 15.97 -3.62
N SER A 169 -9.21 15.02 -4.09
CA SER A 169 -8.78 13.64 -4.30
C SER A 169 -7.85 13.53 -5.52
N ALA A 170 -6.55 13.40 -5.27
CA ALA A 170 -5.53 13.33 -6.31
C ALA A 170 -4.44 12.31 -6.00
N GLY A 171 -3.93 11.65 -7.03
CA GLY A 171 -2.82 10.70 -6.92
C GLY A 171 -1.50 11.40 -6.60
N GLY A 172 -1.08 12.34 -7.45
CA GLY A 172 0.13 13.11 -7.17
C GLY A 172 0.62 13.99 -8.32
N LEU A 173 1.29 15.06 -7.95
CA LEU A 173 2.15 15.83 -8.85
C LEU A 173 3.49 15.10 -8.95
N MET A 174 3.95 14.84 -10.18
CA MET A 174 5.27 14.29 -10.46
C MET A 174 5.97 15.21 -11.44
N GLN A 175 6.45 16.33 -10.94
CA GLN A 175 6.99 17.43 -11.72
C GLN A 175 8.47 17.63 -11.49
N SER A 176 9.24 16.55 -11.55
CA SER A 176 10.69 16.57 -11.35
C SER A 176 11.41 15.71 -12.37
N ASP A 177 12.76 15.73 -12.32
CA ASP A 177 13.60 15.01 -13.24
C ASP A 177 14.16 13.73 -12.60
N TYR A 178 14.43 12.73 -13.44
CA TYR A 178 15.02 11.45 -13.01
C TYR A 178 14.15 10.74 -11.97
N ILE A 179 12.86 10.62 -12.29
CA ILE A 179 11.85 9.91 -11.48
C ILE A 179 11.41 8.63 -12.20
N SER A 180 11.37 7.53 -11.48
CA SER A 180 10.80 6.27 -11.94
C SER A 180 9.56 5.91 -11.13
N LEU A 181 8.42 5.80 -11.79
CA LEU A 181 7.17 5.28 -11.22
C LEU A 181 6.95 3.88 -11.80
N TYR A 182 7.16 2.85 -11.01
CA TYR A 182 7.33 1.49 -11.48
C TYR A 182 6.52 0.47 -10.70
N ARG A 183 5.59 -0.20 -11.38
CA ARG A 183 4.75 -1.26 -10.78
C ARG A 183 3.96 -0.78 -9.56
N ASN A 184 3.27 0.35 -9.69
CA ASN A 184 2.40 0.90 -8.65
C ASN A 184 0.92 0.68 -8.99
N LEU A 185 0.09 0.74 -7.97
CA LEU A 185 -1.35 0.86 -8.08
C LEU A 185 -1.79 2.24 -7.61
N TYR A 186 -2.40 3.02 -8.50
CA TYR A 186 -3.12 4.25 -8.20
C TYR A 186 -4.61 3.94 -8.23
N ILE A 187 -5.32 4.19 -7.15
CA ILE A 187 -6.71 3.77 -7.00
C ILE A 187 -7.57 4.77 -6.25
N ASP A 188 -8.78 5.01 -6.75
CA ASP A 188 -9.76 5.90 -6.12
C ASP A 188 -9.24 7.31 -5.84
N ASN A 189 -8.40 7.81 -6.70
CA ASN A 189 -8.02 9.21 -6.74
C ASN A 189 -8.76 9.88 -7.91
N ALA A 190 -9.50 10.95 -7.62
CA ALA A 190 -10.35 11.59 -8.62
C ALA A 190 -9.57 12.13 -9.83
N THR A 191 -8.33 12.53 -9.63
CA THR A 191 -7.47 13.12 -10.67
C THR A 191 -5.98 12.86 -10.40
N ARG A 192 -5.13 13.26 -11.33
CA ARG A 192 -3.65 13.27 -11.19
C ARG A 192 -3.07 11.90 -10.80
N ASN A 193 -3.31 10.92 -11.63
CA ASN A 193 -2.78 9.55 -11.45
C ASN A 193 -1.65 9.19 -12.45
N ASN A 194 -0.68 10.04 -12.73
CA ASN A 194 -0.29 11.31 -12.08
C ASN A 194 -0.43 12.51 -13.04
N LYS A 195 -0.17 13.73 -12.52
CA LYS A 195 0.09 14.92 -13.33
C LYS A 195 1.59 15.06 -13.50
N ILE A 196 2.07 14.96 -14.75
CA ILE A 196 3.47 14.68 -15.08
C ILE A 196 4.14 15.85 -15.78
N LYS A 197 5.34 16.20 -15.31
CA LYS A 197 6.30 17.09 -15.99
C LYS A 197 7.74 16.58 -15.74
N GLY A 198 8.66 16.97 -16.60
CA GLY A 198 10.09 16.71 -16.43
C GLY A 198 10.58 15.45 -17.14
N ILE A 199 11.70 14.91 -16.66
CA ILE A 199 12.37 13.72 -17.19
C ILE A 199 12.00 12.55 -16.30
N ASN A 200 11.15 11.67 -16.77
CA ASN A 200 10.68 10.55 -15.96
C ASN A 200 10.20 9.37 -16.79
N GLN A 201 9.90 8.28 -16.11
CA GLN A 201 9.35 7.07 -16.71
C GLN A 201 8.23 6.50 -15.84
N TYR A 202 7.19 6.05 -16.52
CA TYR A 202 5.95 5.51 -15.95
C TYR A 202 5.72 4.12 -16.53
N VAL A 203 6.08 3.08 -15.77
CA VAL A 203 6.22 1.72 -16.30
C VAL A 203 5.49 0.71 -15.44
N ASN A 204 4.64 -0.11 -16.07
CA ASN A 204 3.91 -1.20 -15.40
C ASN A 204 3.03 -0.76 -14.22
N ASN A 205 2.42 0.41 -14.27
CA ASN A 205 1.47 0.84 -13.26
C ASN A 205 0.04 0.43 -13.62
N ILE A 206 -0.76 0.14 -12.60
CA ILE A 206 -2.22 0.01 -12.71
C ILE A 206 -2.84 1.29 -12.18
N VAL A 207 -3.80 1.84 -12.90
CA VAL A 207 -4.67 2.94 -12.41
C VAL A 207 -6.11 2.48 -12.45
N TYR A 208 -6.82 2.63 -11.33
CA TYR A 208 -8.20 2.21 -11.18
C TYR A 208 -9.07 3.34 -10.65
N ASN A 209 -10.23 3.56 -11.30
CA ASN A 209 -11.32 4.42 -10.84
C ASN A 209 -10.92 5.89 -10.62
N TRP A 210 -10.93 6.68 -11.67
CA TRP A 210 -10.70 8.14 -11.65
C TRP A 210 -11.92 8.89 -12.20
N LYS A 211 -11.96 10.22 -12.03
CA LYS A 211 -13.07 11.07 -12.42
C LYS A 211 -12.68 12.19 -13.39
N ASN A 212 -11.68 13.00 -13.08
CA ASN A 212 -11.38 14.26 -13.80
C ASN A 212 -9.99 14.28 -14.43
N GLY A 213 -9.50 13.16 -14.85
CA GLY A 213 -8.17 13.01 -15.43
C GLY A 213 -7.38 11.92 -14.74
N CYS A 214 -6.71 11.11 -15.53
CA CYS A 214 -5.96 9.97 -15.06
C CYS A 214 -4.45 10.24 -15.19
N TYR A 215 -3.85 9.90 -16.33
CA TYR A 215 -2.50 10.35 -16.64
C TYR A 215 -2.58 11.70 -17.36
N ILE A 216 -2.08 12.76 -16.73
CA ILE A 216 -2.18 14.13 -17.24
C ILE A 216 -0.82 14.57 -17.75
N MET A 217 -0.76 14.85 -19.07
CA MET A 217 0.45 15.24 -19.80
C MET A 217 0.68 16.74 -19.70
N GLY A 218 1.41 17.18 -18.69
CA GLY A 218 1.73 18.58 -18.43
C GLY A 218 1.31 19.02 -17.03
N GLY A 219 1.82 20.18 -16.62
CA GLY A 219 1.60 20.71 -15.28
C GLY A 219 2.13 22.13 -15.15
N ASP A 220 2.19 22.62 -13.90
CA ASP A 220 2.45 24.05 -13.62
C ASP A 220 3.93 24.42 -13.64
N SER A 221 4.85 23.43 -13.57
CA SER A 221 6.28 23.69 -13.71
C SER A 221 6.65 24.07 -15.14
N LYS A 222 7.68 24.90 -15.28
CA LYS A 222 8.16 25.35 -16.60
C LYS A 222 9.01 24.28 -17.29
N GLY A 223 9.19 24.45 -18.60
CA GLY A 223 10.06 23.63 -19.42
C GLY A 223 9.38 22.45 -20.08
N ASP A 224 10.13 21.81 -20.98
CA ASP A 224 9.67 20.65 -21.72
C ASP A 224 9.77 19.38 -20.91
N SER A 225 8.92 18.41 -21.21
CA SER A 225 8.95 17.08 -20.60
C SER A 225 9.41 16.04 -21.61
N PHE A 226 10.10 15.01 -21.11
CA PHE A 226 10.65 13.88 -21.88
C PHE A 226 10.39 12.59 -21.10
N VAL A 227 9.40 11.82 -21.51
CA VAL A 227 8.83 10.74 -20.68
C VAL A 227 8.73 9.44 -21.47
N ASN A 228 9.04 8.30 -20.82
CA ASN A 228 8.67 6.96 -21.28
C ASN A 228 7.43 6.49 -20.54
N ILE A 229 6.41 6.05 -21.29
CA ILE A 229 5.14 5.53 -20.75
C ILE A 229 4.92 4.13 -21.33
N GLU A 230 5.24 3.09 -20.54
CA GLU A 230 5.34 1.74 -21.06
C GLU A 230 4.64 0.70 -20.20
N GLY A 231 3.83 -0.15 -20.84
CA GLY A 231 3.27 -1.34 -20.20
C GLY A 231 2.30 -1.07 -19.05
N ASN A 232 1.51 -0.01 -19.11
CA ASN A 232 0.56 0.36 -18.06
C ASN A 232 -0.85 -0.13 -18.35
N LEU A 233 -1.65 -0.31 -17.31
CA LEU A 233 -3.03 -0.75 -17.37
C LEU A 233 -3.94 0.24 -16.63
N PHE A 234 -4.94 0.73 -17.34
CA PHE A 234 -5.93 1.68 -16.84
C PHE A 234 -7.31 1.02 -16.84
N ILE A 235 -7.98 0.99 -15.69
CA ILE A 235 -9.29 0.36 -15.55
C ILE A 235 -10.28 1.38 -15.00
N ASN A 236 -11.29 1.72 -15.80
CA ASN A 236 -12.37 2.62 -15.37
C ASN A 236 -13.21 1.95 -14.27
N GLY A 237 -13.59 2.74 -13.29
CA GLY A 237 -14.46 2.34 -12.20
C GLY A 237 -15.72 3.21 -12.11
N PRO A 238 -16.50 3.11 -11.04
CA PRO A 238 -17.79 3.78 -10.89
C PRO A 238 -17.76 5.31 -11.04
N ALA A 239 -16.60 5.96 -10.78
CA ALA A 239 -16.44 7.39 -10.99
C ALA A 239 -16.48 7.81 -12.48
N ASN A 240 -16.26 6.88 -13.39
CA ASN A 240 -16.43 6.99 -14.84
C ASN A 240 -15.70 8.20 -15.46
N GLY A 241 -14.40 8.26 -15.25
CA GLY A 241 -13.56 9.41 -15.64
C GLY A 241 -13.15 9.50 -17.12
N GLY A 242 -13.60 8.59 -17.97
CA GLY A 242 -13.31 8.61 -19.41
C GLY A 242 -11.89 8.11 -19.75
N ASN A 243 -11.23 8.79 -20.69
CA ASN A 243 -9.93 8.37 -21.25
C ASN A 243 -8.80 8.37 -20.21
N ALA A 244 -7.90 7.40 -20.35
CA ALA A 244 -6.73 7.28 -19.49
C ALA A 244 -5.74 8.43 -19.62
N PHE A 245 -5.61 9.00 -20.81
CA PHE A 245 -4.66 10.08 -21.11
C PHE A 245 -5.36 11.38 -21.45
N SER A 246 -4.85 12.49 -20.94
CA SER A 246 -5.32 13.84 -21.24
C SER A 246 -4.19 14.85 -21.20
N GLY A 247 -4.37 15.98 -21.90
CA GLY A 247 -3.47 17.12 -21.82
C GLY A 247 -3.66 17.89 -20.52
N GLY A 248 -2.55 18.38 -19.96
CA GLY A 248 -2.53 19.31 -18.84
C GLY A 248 -2.29 20.75 -19.28
N ALA A 249 -2.63 21.70 -18.43
CA ALA A 249 -2.21 23.09 -18.58
C ALA A 249 -0.71 23.21 -18.27
N GLY A 250 -0.07 24.30 -18.73
CA GLY A 250 1.32 24.60 -18.43
C GLY A 250 2.13 24.99 -19.67
N GLU A 251 3.34 25.46 -19.43
CA GLU A 251 4.28 25.84 -20.48
C GLU A 251 5.16 24.65 -20.89
N GLY A 252 5.59 24.65 -22.15
CA GLY A 252 6.50 23.67 -22.70
C GLY A 252 5.81 22.51 -23.41
N ALA A 253 6.59 21.78 -24.20
CA ALA A 253 6.14 20.60 -24.92
C ALA A 253 6.20 19.36 -24.03
N PHE A 254 5.21 18.49 -24.17
CA PHE A 254 5.21 17.19 -23.53
C PHE A 254 5.61 16.13 -24.57
N ASN A 255 6.90 15.75 -24.56
CA ASN A 255 7.44 14.74 -25.46
C ASN A 255 7.43 13.39 -24.76
N PHE A 256 6.90 12.36 -25.41
CA PHE A 256 6.82 11.04 -24.78
C PHE A 256 7.00 9.91 -25.78
N TYR A 257 7.58 8.82 -25.31
CA TYR A 257 7.50 7.52 -25.94
C TYR A 257 6.42 6.70 -25.24
N GLY A 258 5.47 6.14 -26.00
CA GLY A 258 4.35 5.38 -25.42
C GLY A 258 4.16 4.06 -26.17
N GLU A 259 4.17 2.96 -25.42
CA GLU A 259 3.99 1.61 -25.95
C GLU A 259 3.36 0.66 -24.93
N ASP A 260 2.57 -0.30 -25.41
CA ASP A 260 1.97 -1.35 -24.59
C ASP A 260 1.16 -0.83 -23.40
N ASN A 261 0.42 0.25 -23.61
CA ASN A 261 -0.52 0.78 -22.61
C ASN A 261 -1.95 0.35 -22.96
N TRP A 262 -2.70 -0.08 -21.95
CA TRP A 262 -4.02 -0.70 -22.12
C TRP A 262 -5.06 -0.01 -21.26
N GLN A 263 -6.29 0.07 -21.79
CA GLN A 263 -7.44 0.60 -21.03
C GLN A 263 -8.63 -0.33 -21.12
N ASP A 264 -9.20 -0.69 -19.99
CA ASP A 264 -10.48 -1.34 -19.85
C ASP A 264 -11.52 -0.33 -19.37
N SER A 265 -12.43 0.06 -20.25
CA SER A 265 -13.42 1.12 -19.99
C SER A 265 -14.85 0.61 -19.81
N ASN A 266 -15.07 -0.70 -19.85
CA ASN A 266 -16.41 -1.28 -19.88
C ASN A 266 -17.17 -1.21 -18.56
N MET A 267 -16.48 -1.27 -17.43
CA MET A 267 -17.08 -1.28 -16.08
C MET A 267 -18.12 -2.39 -15.87
N ASP A 268 -17.96 -3.52 -16.52
CA ASP A 268 -18.95 -4.60 -16.58
C ASP A 268 -18.58 -5.86 -15.78
N GLY A 269 -17.42 -5.83 -15.11
CA GLY A 269 -16.92 -6.97 -14.34
C GLY A 269 -16.15 -8.00 -15.16
N LYS A 270 -15.81 -7.68 -16.41
CA LYS A 270 -15.00 -8.51 -17.29
C LYS A 270 -13.73 -7.79 -17.69
N PHE A 271 -12.64 -8.54 -17.79
CA PHE A 271 -11.36 -7.99 -18.21
C PHE A 271 -11.22 -8.03 -19.73
N GLU A 272 -11.50 -6.91 -20.39
CA GLU A 272 -11.48 -6.77 -21.84
C GLU A 272 -10.72 -5.50 -22.27
N PRO A 273 -9.44 -5.33 -21.88
CA PRO A 273 -8.68 -4.13 -22.17
C PRO A 273 -8.38 -4.00 -23.67
N LYS A 274 -8.33 -2.75 -24.13
CA LYS A 274 -7.88 -2.39 -25.49
C LYS A 274 -6.57 -1.60 -25.40
N GLU A 275 -5.67 -1.87 -26.33
CA GLU A 275 -4.42 -1.12 -26.42
C GLU A 275 -4.69 0.35 -26.75
N VAL A 276 -4.03 1.23 -26.02
CA VAL A 276 -4.13 2.67 -26.23
C VAL A 276 -3.26 3.06 -27.43
N THR A 277 -3.88 3.59 -28.47
CA THR A 277 -3.20 4.10 -29.68
C THR A 277 -3.28 5.61 -29.80
N ASN A 278 -4.27 6.24 -29.17
CA ASN A 278 -4.46 7.68 -29.12
C ASN A 278 -4.26 8.20 -27.69
N TYR A 279 -3.22 9.00 -27.49
CA TYR A 279 -2.86 9.58 -26.20
C TYR A 279 -3.46 10.98 -25.96
N ALA A 280 -4.33 11.43 -26.83
CA ALA A 280 -5.08 12.70 -26.77
C ALA A 280 -4.23 13.98 -26.76
N ALA A 281 -3.00 13.97 -26.23
CA ALA A 281 -2.14 15.14 -26.11
C ALA A 281 -0.66 14.75 -26.22
N GLY A 282 0.22 15.75 -26.18
CA GLY A 282 1.66 15.56 -26.22
C GLY A 282 2.20 15.26 -27.62
N VAL A 283 3.52 15.14 -27.71
CA VAL A 283 4.28 14.85 -28.94
C VAL A 283 4.88 13.46 -28.81
N ARG A 284 4.28 12.48 -29.45
CA ARG A 284 4.73 11.07 -29.39
C ARG A 284 6.02 10.88 -30.19
N GLN A 285 7.02 10.27 -29.56
CA GLN A 285 8.28 9.93 -30.18
C GLN A 285 8.26 8.49 -30.67
N SER A 286 8.99 8.22 -31.75
CA SER A 286 9.14 6.85 -32.28
C SER A 286 10.25 6.05 -31.60
N ILE A 287 11.12 6.72 -30.85
CA ILE A 287 12.29 6.11 -30.19
C ILE A 287 12.18 6.34 -28.70
N ARG A 288 12.34 5.26 -27.94
CA ARG A 288 12.40 5.27 -26.48
C ARG A 288 13.58 6.12 -26.01
N TYR A 289 13.35 6.96 -24.99
CA TYR A 289 14.44 7.67 -24.32
C TYR A 289 15.35 6.67 -23.59
N ASP A 290 16.66 6.92 -23.62
CA ASP A 290 17.69 6.08 -22.98
C ASP A 290 17.72 6.33 -21.47
N TYR A 291 16.70 5.80 -20.78
CA TYR A 291 16.54 5.84 -19.33
C TYR A 291 16.84 4.46 -18.72
N PRO A 292 17.06 4.37 -17.38
CA PRO A 292 17.32 3.09 -16.74
C PRO A 292 16.32 2.02 -17.17
N GLU A 293 16.82 0.92 -17.70
CA GLU A 293 15.97 -0.21 -18.07
C GLU A 293 15.48 -0.92 -16.82
N MET A 294 14.22 -1.31 -16.85
CA MET A 294 13.56 -2.06 -15.79
C MET A 294 12.85 -3.26 -16.39
N PRO A 295 12.89 -4.43 -15.75
CA PRO A 295 12.10 -5.58 -16.22
C PRO A 295 10.63 -5.22 -16.39
N LYS A 296 10.06 -5.51 -17.57
CA LYS A 296 8.67 -5.18 -17.89
C LYS A 296 7.84 -6.43 -18.09
N TRP A 297 6.66 -6.42 -17.51
CA TRP A 297 5.56 -7.28 -17.90
C TRP A 297 4.76 -6.63 -19.03
N ALA A 298 4.09 -7.42 -19.86
CA ALA A 298 3.10 -6.86 -20.79
C ALA A 298 1.98 -6.16 -20.01
N GLY A 299 1.55 -4.97 -20.47
CA GLY A 299 0.60 -4.14 -19.71
C GLY A 299 -0.73 -4.82 -19.45
N ASN A 300 -1.21 -5.66 -20.34
CA ASN A 300 -2.44 -6.43 -20.16
C ASN A 300 -2.33 -7.65 -19.23
N THR A 301 -1.16 -7.89 -18.63
CA THR A 301 -0.93 -8.99 -17.68
C THR A 301 -0.76 -8.51 -16.23
N LEU A 302 -0.95 -7.22 -15.97
CA LEU A 302 -0.65 -6.63 -14.66
C LEU A 302 -1.60 -7.09 -13.54
N LEU A 303 -2.82 -7.48 -13.87
CA LEU A 303 -3.72 -8.06 -12.86
C LEU A 303 -3.18 -9.37 -12.28
N GLU A 304 -2.53 -10.18 -13.11
CA GLU A 304 -1.95 -11.45 -12.68
C GLU A 304 -0.60 -11.25 -11.97
N ASN A 305 0.23 -10.37 -12.50
CA ASN A 305 1.62 -10.24 -12.08
C ASN A 305 1.84 -9.21 -10.96
N LEU A 306 1.12 -8.09 -10.99
CA LEU A 306 1.34 -7.00 -10.04
C LEU A 306 0.34 -7.01 -8.89
N LEU A 307 -0.94 -7.17 -9.16
CA LEU A 307 -1.97 -7.02 -8.14
C LEU A 307 -1.79 -7.94 -6.92
N PRO A 308 -1.32 -9.20 -7.06
CA PRO A 308 -1.06 -10.05 -5.90
C PRO A 308 0.05 -9.57 -4.95
N ILE A 309 0.99 -8.75 -5.44
CA ILE A 309 2.20 -8.38 -4.69
C ILE A 309 2.32 -6.90 -4.35
N VAL A 310 1.51 -6.04 -4.95
CA VAL A 310 1.60 -4.58 -4.81
C VAL A 310 1.27 -4.11 -3.38
N GLY A 311 1.90 -3.01 -2.97
CA GLY A 311 1.69 -2.40 -1.65
C GLY A 311 2.53 -3.01 -0.54
N ALA A 312 2.22 -2.65 0.69
CA ALA A 312 2.87 -3.18 1.88
C ALA A 312 2.42 -4.61 2.17
N SER A 313 2.98 -5.56 1.43
CA SER A 313 2.58 -6.97 1.44
C SER A 313 3.23 -7.80 2.54
N LEU A 314 4.27 -7.28 3.20
CA LEU A 314 4.95 -7.94 4.32
C LEU A 314 4.83 -7.09 5.60
N PRO A 315 4.54 -7.72 6.75
CA PRO A 315 4.13 -9.13 6.93
C PRO A 315 2.86 -9.52 6.21
N TYR A 316 1.82 -8.67 6.21
CA TYR A 316 0.53 -8.88 5.56
C TYR A 316 -0.04 -7.53 5.12
N ARG A 317 -0.87 -7.52 4.09
CA ARG A 317 -1.67 -6.35 3.75
C ARG A 317 -2.65 -6.03 4.87
N ASP A 318 -2.87 -4.74 5.15
CA ASP A 318 -3.93 -4.33 6.06
C ASP A 318 -5.32 -4.36 5.39
N TYR A 319 -6.36 -4.07 6.15
CA TYR A 319 -7.73 -4.08 5.63
C TYR A 319 -7.95 -3.10 4.48
N CYS A 320 -7.32 -1.93 4.55
CA CYS A 320 -7.43 -0.91 3.52
C CYS A 320 -6.88 -1.40 2.18
N ASP A 321 -5.67 -1.97 2.18
CA ASP A 321 -5.06 -2.49 0.95
C ASP A 321 -5.82 -3.70 0.40
N CYS A 322 -6.28 -4.60 1.26
CA CYS A 322 -7.11 -5.73 0.84
C CYS A 322 -8.41 -5.23 0.17
N TYR A 323 -9.04 -4.23 0.74
CA TYR A 323 -10.27 -3.65 0.21
C TYR A 323 -10.05 -3.00 -1.17
N MET A 324 -8.97 -2.22 -1.32
CA MET A 324 -8.62 -1.61 -2.61
C MET A 324 -8.30 -2.66 -3.68
N VAL A 325 -7.59 -3.73 -3.33
CA VAL A 325 -7.33 -4.84 -4.27
C VAL A 325 -8.61 -5.52 -4.71
N ASP A 326 -9.57 -5.72 -3.81
CA ASP A 326 -10.90 -6.25 -4.16
C ASP A 326 -11.65 -5.33 -5.13
N GLU A 327 -11.53 -4.03 -4.98
CA GLU A 327 -12.15 -3.08 -5.90
C GLU A 327 -11.58 -3.24 -7.32
N VAL A 328 -10.26 -3.37 -7.47
CA VAL A 328 -9.64 -3.64 -8.77
C VAL A 328 -10.15 -4.95 -9.37
N ASN A 329 -10.23 -6.02 -8.55
CA ASN A 329 -10.74 -7.33 -8.98
C ASN A 329 -12.22 -7.31 -9.39
N SER A 330 -12.97 -6.30 -8.99
CA SER A 330 -14.36 -6.11 -9.43
C SER A 330 -14.48 -5.65 -10.89
N LEU A 331 -13.37 -5.26 -11.52
CA LEU A 331 -13.29 -4.83 -12.91
C LEU A 331 -14.32 -3.75 -13.26
N GLY A 332 -14.32 -2.68 -12.46
CA GLY A 332 -15.14 -1.51 -12.69
C GLY A 332 -16.49 -1.48 -11.98
N LYS A 333 -16.85 -2.55 -11.25
CA LYS A 333 -18.11 -2.63 -10.51
C LYS A 333 -18.10 -1.91 -9.17
N GLN A 334 -16.97 -1.92 -8.48
CA GLN A 334 -16.77 -1.35 -7.15
C GLN A 334 -15.72 -0.27 -7.17
N GLY A 335 -15.82 0.67 -6.26
CA GLY A 335 -14.92 1.79 -6.09
C GLY A 335 -15.67 3.03 -5.63
N GLU A 336 -15.02 3.86 -4.83
CA GLU A 336 -15.61 5.07 -4.28
C GLU A 336 -14.55 6.17 -4.15
N LEU A 337 -14.94 7.39 -4.50
CA LEU A 337 -14.18 8.59 -4.18
C LEU A 337 -14.60 9.08 -2.80
N LEU A 338 -13.76 8.83 -1.80
CA LEU A 338 -14.07 9.11 -0.40
C LEU A 338 -13.95 10.60 -0.08
N ALA A 339 -14.88 11.10 0.73
CA ALA A 339 -14.73 12.39 1.41
C ALA A 339 -14.14 12.23 2.82
N ASN A 340 -14.34 11.06 3.42
CA ASN A 340 -13.92 10.76 4.77
C ASN A 340 -13.71 9.24 4.92
N GLU A 341 -12.55 8.84 5.40
CA GLU A 341 -12.20 7.43 5.61
C GLU A 341 -13.06 6.76 6.69
N GLU A 342 -13.69 7.52 7.56
CA GLU A 342 -14.64 6.98 8.54
C GLU A 342 -15.88 6.32 7.89
N ASN A 343 -16.15 6.61 6.61
CA ASN A 343 -17.23 5.99 5.85
C ASN A 343 -16.89 4.59 5.32
N LEU A 344 -15.64 4.16 5.44
CA LEU A 344 -15.23 2.82 5.03
C LEU A 344 -15.88 1.74 5.91
N PRO A 345 -16.32 0.62 5.32
CA PRO A 345 -17.12 -0.38 6.05
C PRO A 345 -16.32 -1.15 7.11
N TYR A 346 -15.00 -1.10 7.07
CA TYR A 346 -14.11 -1.75 8.06
C TYR A 346 -13.59 -0.79 9.14
N GLY A 347 -14.04 0.46 9.15
CA GLY A 347 -13.62 1.47 10.11
C GLY A 347 -12.24 2.05 9.86
N THR A 348 -11.79 2.86 10.79
CA THR A 348 -10.50 3.56 10.74
C THR A 348 -9.41 2.80 11.48
N PRO A 349 -8.12 3.01 11.14
CA PRO A 349 -6.99 2.28 11.73
C PRO A 349 -6.94 2.31 13.25
N ASP A 350 -7.28 3.42 13.88
CA ASP A 350 -7.31 3.58 15.35
C ASP A 350 -8.34 2.69 16.05
N LYS A 351 -9.27 2.10 15.28
CA LYS A 351 -10.31 1.18 15.76
C LYS A 351 -10.07 -0.27 15.35
N TRP A 352 -9.07 -0.52 14.52
CA TRP A 352 -8.78 -1.89 14.07
C TRP A 352 -8.18 -2.73 15.19
N ARG A 353 -8.58 -3.98 15.24
CA ARG A 353 -7.90 -5.01 16.03
C ARG A 353 -6.75 -5.56 15.19
N VAL A 354 -5.55 -5.08 15.47
CA VAL A 354 -4.33 -5.52 14.80
C VAL A 354 -3.60 -6.51 15.68
N TRP A 355 -3.29 -7.68 15.14
CA TRP A 355 -2.48 -8.66 15.85
C TRP A 355 -1.03 -8.19 15.90
N GLY A 356 -0.54 -8.01 17.14
CA GLY A 356 0.82 -7.51 17.40
C GLY A 356 1.92 -8.53 17.16
N GLY A 357 1.59 -9.81 17.17
CA GLY A 357 2.58 -10.89 17.04
C GLY A 357 3.59 -10.94 18.17
N ASN A 358 4.65 -11.70 17.96
CA ASN A 358 5.76 -11.82 18.88
C ASN A 358 7.07 -11.42 18.20
N LYS A 359 7.83 -10.55 18.85
CA LYS A 359 9.19 -10.25 18.42
C LYS A 359 10.03 -11.54 18.39
N LYS A 360 10.83 -11.72 17.36
CA LYS A 360 11.81 -12.80 17.27
C LYS A 360 12.95 -12.58 18.27
N ILE A 361 13.55 -13.67 18.74
CA ILE A 361 14.69 -13.60 19.68
C ILE A 361 15.89 -12.99 18.93
N ASP A 362 16.42 -11.93 19.51
CA ASP A 362 17.59 -11.19 19.06
C ASP A 362 18.44 -10.92 20.31
N SER A 363 19.40 -11.81 20.58
CA SER A 363 20.10 -11.88 21.88
C SER A 363 21.09 -10.73 22.10
N ASP A 364 21.72 -10.25 21.03
CA ASP A 364 22.67 -9.13 21.10
C ASP A 364 22.02 -7.77 20.80
N GLY A 365 20.76 -7.79 20.32
CA GLY A 365 19.99 -6.57 20.05
C GLY A 365 20.42 -5.80 18.81
N ASP A 366 21.06 -6.46 17.86
CA ASP A 366 21.58 -5.81 16.67
C ASP A 366 20.58 -5.67 15.51
N GLY A 367 19.36 -6.16 15.71
CA GLY A 367 18.25 -6.08 14.73
C GLY A 367 18.11 -7.31 13.86
N MET A 368 19.00 -8.31 13.98
CA MET A 368 18.91 -9.58 13.28
C MET A 368 18.49 -10.70 14.24
N PRO A 369 17.48 -11.52 13.89
CA PRO A 369 17.07 -12.63 14.77
C PRO A 369 18.16 -13.72 14.89
N ASP A 370 18.36 -14.27 16.10
CA ASP A 370 19.32 -15.35 16.37
C ASP A 370 19.21 -16.52 15.38
N ALA A 371 17.99 -16.92 15.06
CA ALA A 371 17.76 -18.03 14.13
C ALA A 371 18.26 -17.72 12.71
N TRP A 372 18.06 -16.49 12.23
CA TRP A 372 18.57 -16.06 10.95
C TRP A 372 20.10 -16.01 10.97
N GLU A 373 20.69 -15.47 12.01
CA GLU A 373 22.14 -15.34 12.14
C GLU A 373 22.84 -16.70 12.13
N LYS A 374 22.33 -17.65 12.90
CA LYS A 374 22.84 -19.04 12.92
C LYS A 374 22.78 -19.70 11.53
N ALA A 375 21.70 -19.43 10.79
CA ALA A 375 21.51 -19.98 9.45
C ALA A 375 22.39 -19.29 8.38
N ASN A 376 22.80 -18.04 8.61
CA ASN A 376 23.49 -17.22 7.63
C ASN A 376 24.96 -16.88 8.00
N GLY A 377 25.48 -17.42 9.09
CA GLY A 377 26.89 -17.34 9.46
C GLY A 377 27.35 -16.05 10.11
N THR A 378 26.42 -15.26 10.67
CA THR A 378 26.71 -14.16 11.60
C THR A 378 26.64 -14.64 13.04
N ASN A 379 26.99 -13.80 14.02
CA ASN A 379 27.13 -14.21 15.41
C ASN A 379 26.03 -13.63 16.30
N PRO A 380 25.08 -14.46 16.78
CA PRO A 380 23.92 -13.98 17.57
C PRO A 380 24.27 -13.43 18.97
N ASN A 381 25.56 -13.42 19.34
CA ASN A 381 26.03 -12.88 20.61
C ASN A 381 27.00 -11.71 20.44
N LYS A 382 27.08 -11.15 19.23
CA LYS A 382 27.95 -10.02 18.91
C LYS A 382 27.31 -9.14 17.87
N ASP A 383 27.06 -7.89 18.18
CA ASP A 383 26.58 -6.90 17.22
C ASP A 383 27.51 -6.83 16.01
N ASP A 384 27.08 -7.44 14.92
CA ASP A 384 27.76 -7.41 13.61
C ASP A 384 26.82 -7.00 12.47
N ALA A 385 25.69 -6.40 12.80
CA ALA A 385 24.67 -5.96 11.83
C ALA A 385 25.20 -5.01 10.77
N LEU A 386 26.12 -4.13 11.11
CA LEU A 386 26.66 -3.10 10.22
C LEU A 386 27.91 -3.56 9.46
N VAL A 387 28.40 -4.77 9.68
CA VAL A 387 29.52 -5.33 8.93
C VAL A 387 29.11 -5.56 7.50
N ILE A 388 29.91 -5.06 6.56
CA ILE A 388 29.67 -5.24 5.12
C ILE A 388 30.09 -6.65 4.72
N ALA A 389 29.13 -7.42 4.22
CA ALA A 389 29.36 -8.77 3.73
C ALA A 389 30.01 -8.78 2.34
N ALA A 390 30.44 -9.94 1.89
CA ALA A 390 31.13 -10.10 0.60
C ALA A 390 30.30 -9.65 -0.61
N ASN A 391 28.98 -9.65 -0.51
CA ASN A 391 28.07 -9.17 -1.55
C ASN A 391 27.87 -7.64 -1.56
N GLY A 392 28.53 -6.90 -0.67
CA GLY A 392 28.49 -5.44 -0.62
C GLY A 392 27.36 -4.84 0.22
N TYR A 393 26.50 -5.66 0.79
CA TYR A 393 25.46 -5.24 1.73
C TYR A 393 25.92 -5.40 3.18
N ALA A 394 25.43 -4.56 4.07
CA ALA A 394 25.55 -4.81 5.51
C ALA A 394 24.76 -6.07 5.89
N ASN A 395 25.22 -6.79 6.95
CA ASN A 395 24.53 -7.99 7.41
C ASN A 395 23.05 -7.75 7.68
N ILE A 396 22.68 -6.61 8.29
CA ILE A 396 21.27 -6.24 8.52
C ILE A 396 20.48 -6.09 7.22
N GLU A 397 21.10 -5.56 6.16
CA GLU A 397 20.44 -5.46 4.84
C GLU A 397 20.20 -6.86 4.24
N ASN A 398 21.15 -7.78 4.41
CA ASN A 398 20.97 -9.16 3.98
C ASN A 398 19.82 -9.85 4.71
N TYR A 399 19.67 -9.59 6.02
CA TYR A 399 18.50 -10.04 6.78
C TYR A 399 17.22 -9.43 6.20
N ILE A 400 17.13 -8.11 6.10
CA ILE A 400 15.95 -7.41 5.57
C ILE A 400 15.56 -7.92 4.19
N ASN A 401 16.54 -8.12 3.30
CA ASN A 401 16.32 -8.60 1.93
C ASN A 401 15.86 -10.07 1.87
N SER A 402 16.13 -10.87 2.91
CA SER A 402 15.73 -12.28 2.99
C SER A 402 14.31 -12.50 3.47
N ILE A 403 13.69 -11.49 4.08
CA ILE A 403 12.36 -11.63 4.69
C ILE A 403 11.30 -11.93 3.63
N SER A 404 10.53 -12.97 3.86
CA SER A 404 9.42 -13.41 3.02
C SER A 404 8.17 -13.70 3.88
N VAL A 405 7.07 -14.04 3.24
CA VAL A 405 5.83 -14.44 3.95
C VAL A 405 6.08 -15.62 4.90
N ALA A 406 6.94 -16.58 4.52
CA ALA A 406 7.25 -17.76 5.33
C ALA A 406 7.96 -17.44 6.66
N ASP A 407 8.54 -16.24 6.78
CA ASP A 407 9.25 -15.81 8.00
C ASP A 407 8.31 -15.23 9.06
N HIS A 408 7.04 -15.05 8.73
CA HIS A 408 6.04 -14.49 9.63
C HIS A 408 5.19 -15.57 10.28
N ASP A 409 4.78 -15.33 11.52
CA ASP A 409 3.92 -16.23 12.25
C ASP A 409 2.55 -16.33 11.60
N TYR A 410 2.01 -17.54 11.58
CA TYR A 410 0.65 -17.80 11.11
C TYR A 410 -0.39 -17.24 12.08
N PHE A 411 -1.39 -16.54 11.56
CA PHE A 411 -2.58 -16.14 12.31
C PHE A 411 -3.81 -16.14 11.42
N LEU A 412 -4.98 -16.25 12.04
CA LEU A 412 -6.26 -16.10 11.36
C LEU A 412 -6.81 -14.70 11.58
N ARG A 413 -7.17 -14.04 10.48
CA ARG A 413 -7.81 -12.73 10.53
C ARG A 413 -9.32 -12.89 10.51
N MET A 414 -10.04 -12.08 11.31
CA MET A 414 -11.50 -12.09 11.26
C MET A 414 -12.02 -11.66 9.89
N PRO A 415 -13.13 -12.27 9.41
CA PRO A 415 -13.79 -11.79 8.20
C PRO A 415 -14.31 -10.37 8.38
N MET A 416 -14.28 -9.59 7.30
CA MET A 416 -14.64 -8.18 7.29
C MET A 416 -15.91 -7.93 6.50
N CYS A 417 -16.55 -6.79 6.77
CA CYS A 417 -17.71 -6.33 6.02
C CYS A 417 -18.84 -7.39 5.99
N VAL A 418 -19.15 -7.97 7.14
CA VAL A 418 -20.27 -8.92 7.25
C VAL A 418 -21.57 -8.15 7.06
N GLU A 419 -22.36 -8.55 6.07
CA GLU A 419 -23.56 -7.86 5.65
C GLU A 419 -24.75 -8.82 5.52
N PHE A 420 -25.94 -8.32 5.87
CA PHE A 420 -27.21 -8.96 5.52
C PHE A 420 -27.50 -8.76 4.03
N VAL A 421 -27.81 -9.83 3.33
CA VAL A 421 -28.14 -9.79 1.89
C VAL A 421 -29.64 -9.86 1.67
N SER A 422 -30.29 -10.88 2.22
CA SER A 422 -31.73 -11.13 2.04
C SER A 422 -32.27 -12.10 3.09
N SER A 423 -33.59 -12.15 3.22
CA SER A 423 -34.28 -13.14 4.05
C SER A 423 -35.58 -13.63 3.42
N THR A 424 -36.00 -14.82 3.85
CA THR A 424 -37.35 -15.36 3.72
C THR A 424 -37.95 -15.50 5.12
N SER A 425 -39.11 -16.15 5.25
CA SER A 425 -39.68 -16.46 6.56
C SER A 425 -38.86 -17.52 7.35
N SER A 426 -37.98 -18.26 6.71
CA SER A 426 -37.20 -19.33 7.35
C SER A 426 -35.70 -19.31 7.07
N CYS A 427 -35.21 -18.36 6.27
CA CYS A 427 -33.81 -18.28 5.87
C CYS A 427 -33.26 -16.85 5.94
N ILE A 428 -31.97 -16.73 6.23
CA ILE A 428 -31.20 -15.46 6.13
C ILE A 428 -29.92 -15.74 5.33
N LYS A 429 -29.61 -14.89 4.36
CA LYS A 429 -28.36 -14.91 3.61
C LYS A 429 -27.44 -13.79 4.09
N LEU A 430 -26.22 -14.15 4.44
CA LEU A 430 -25.10 -13.27 4.79
C LEU A 430 -24.01 -13.32 3.72
N LYS A 431 -23.24 -12.24 3.62
CA LYS A 431 -21.99 -12.20 2.90
C LYS A 431 -20.91 -11.49 3.74
N TRP A 432 -19.65 -11.75 3.42
CA TRP A 432 -18.50 -11.11 4.06
C TRP A 432 -17.32 -11.05 3.08
N ARG A 433 -16.25 -10.37 3.48
CA ARG A 433 -14.97 -10.39 2.77
C ARG A 433 -13.97 -11.24 3.52
N ASP A 434 -13.26 -12.06 2.78
CA ASP A 434 -12.20 -12.92 3.28
C ASP A 434 -10.85 -12.25 3.11
N TYR A 435 -10.27 -11.78 4.22
CA TYR A 435 -8.94 -11.17 4.27
C TYR A 435 -7.98 -11.98 5.14
N THR A 436 -8.33 -13.21 5.45
CA THR A 436 -7.47 -14.14 6.19
C THR A 436 -6.57 -14.95 5.25
N TYR A 437 -5.61 -15.65 5.82
CA TYR A 437 -4.68 -16.49 5.09
C TYR A 437 -4.77 -17.91 5.62
N ALA A 438 -4.82 -18.89 4.71
CA ALA A 438 -4.76 -20.31 5.01
C ALA A 438 -5.79 -20.80 6.05
N GLU A 439 -7.00 -20.28 6.02
CA GLU A 439 -8.15 -20.81 6.77
C GLU A 439 -8.71 -22.08 6.09
N ASP A 440 -9.37 -22.93 6.88
CA ASP A 440 -10.10 -24.07 6.36
C ASP A 440 -11.58 -23.74 6.07
N GLY A 441 -12.06 -22.63 6.59
CA GLY A 441 -13.41 -22.13 6.38
C GLY A 441 -13.85 -21.10 7.40
N PHE A 442 -15.15 -20.87 7.47
CA PHE A 442 -15.77 -19.91 8.37
C PHE A 442 -16.89 -20.55 9.19
N CYS A 443 -16.98 -20.17 10.46
CA CYS A 443 -18.08 -20.50 11.35
C CYS A 443 -19.06 -19.31 11.43
N VAL A 444 -20.34 -19.60 11.22
CA VAL A 444 -21.42 -18.63 11.38
C VAL A 444 -22.21 -18.98 12.63
N GLU A 445 -22.33 -18.01 13.52
CA GLU A 445 -23.11 -18.12 14.76
C GLU A 445 -24.25 -17.10 14.79
N ILE A 446 -25.36 -17.49 15.38
CA ILE A 446 -26.50 -16.61 15.62
C ILE A 446 -27.00 -16.74 17.07
N THR A 447 -27.70 -15.69 17.50
CA THR A 447 -28.57 -15.69 18.68
C THR A 447 -29.82 -14.90 18.38
N LYS A 448 -30.95 -15.16 19.06
CA LYS A 448 -32.09 -14.24 18.98
C LYS A 448 -31.70 -12.91 19.65
N LYS A 449 -32.20 -11.81 19.15
CA LYS A 449 -31.74 -10.46 19.53
C LYS A 449 -31.72 -10.20 21.05
N ASP A 450 -32.68 -10.76 21.78
CA ASP A 450 -32.80 -10.58 23.22
C ASP A 450 -32.25 -11.75 24.04
N GLU A 451 -31.54 -12.68 23.40
CA GLU A 451 -30.91 -13.84 24.04
C GLU A 451 -29.38 -13.67 24.05
N ILE A 452 -28.71 -14.34 24.97
CA ILE A 452 -27.27 -14.30 25.14
C ILE A 452 -26.56 -15.59 24.67
N LEU A 453 -27.32 -16.61 24.33
CA LEU A 453 -26.78 -17.91 23.97
C LEU A 453 -26.54 -18.00 22.46
N TRP A 454 -25.29 -17.94 22.06
CA TRP A 454 -24.87 -18.09 20.68
C TRP A 454 -24.86 -19.55 20.24
N LYS A 455 -25.34 -19.81 19.04
CA LYS A 455 -25.37 -21.14 18.44
C LYS A 455 -24.67 -21.10 17.08
N GLU A 456 -23.73 -22.03 16.89
CA GLU A 456 -23.16 -22.27 15.56
C GLU A 456 -24.25 -22.90 14.66
N VAL A 457 -24.50 -22.28 13.51
CA VAL A 457 -25.55 -22.68 12.56
C VAL A 457 -25.00 -23.09 11.21
N ALA A 458 -23.76 -22.74 10.90
CA ALA A 458 -23.12 -23.15 9.65
C ALA A 458 -21.61 -23.16 9.75
N ARG A 459 -20.99 -24.05 8.99
CA ARG A 459 -19.58 -24.03 8.63
C ARG A 459 -19.46 -24.04 7.10
N THR A 460 -18.64 -23.14 6.60
CA THR A 460 -18.38 -23.04 5.16
C THR A 460 -16.99 -23.57 4.84
N ALA A 461 -16.74 -23.83 3.57
CA ALA A 461 -15.40 -24.21 3.07
C ALA A 461 -14.45 -23.01 3.07
N ALA A 462 -13.15 -23.28 2.88
CA ALA A 462 -12.13 -22.26 2.65
C ALA A 462 -12.51 -21.33 1.51
N ASN A 463 -12.11 -20.07 1.63
CA ASN A 463 -12.37 -18.99 0.67
C ASN A 463 -13.87 -18.70 0.41
N SER A 464 -14.77 -19.15 1.30
CA SER A 464 -16.19 -18.80 1.22
C SER A 464 -16.42 -17.34 1.63
N THR A 465 -17.33 -16.66 0.92
CA THR A 465 -17.69 -15.26 1.18
C THR A 465 -19.17 -15.04 1.45
N SER A 466 -19.94 -16.13 1.55
CA SER A 466 -21.38 -16.07 1.84
C SER A 466 -21.90 -17.36 2.48
N CYS A 467 -23.02 -17.25 3.15
CA CYS A 467 -23.73 -18.38 3.75
C CYS A 467 -25.22 -18.10 3.78
N THR A 468 -26.04 -19.14 3.56
CA THR A 468 -27.49 -19.11 3.82
C THR A 468 -27.77 -19.91 5.08
N ILE A 469 -28.37 -19.29 6.07
CA ILE A 469 -28.80 -19.87 7.33
C ILE A 469 -30.26 -20.30 7.15
N GLU A 470 -30.56 -21.58 7.36
CA GLU A 470 -31.87 -22.15 7.16
C GLU A 470 -32.53 -22.57 8.50
N GLY A 471 -33.83 -22.86 8.48
CA GLY A 471 -34.53 -23.36 9.64
C GLY A 471 -34.82 -22.33 10.73
N LEU A 472 -34.90 -21.06 10.37
CA LEU A 472 -35.19 -19.94 11.27
C LEU A 472 -36.70 -19.76 11.46
N GLU A 473 -37.07 -19.11 12.56
CA GLU A 473 -38.48 -18.77 12.88
C GLU A 473 -38.93 -17.53 12.10
N PRO A 474 -40.18 -17.51 11.58
CA PRO A 474 -40.71 -16.35 10.87
C PRO A 474 -40.86 -15.12 11.76
N GLY A 475 -40.52 -13.96 11.21
CA GLY A 475 -40.70 -12.66 11.89
C GLY A 475 -39.79 -12.44 13.10
N VAL A 476 -38.69 -13.16 13.23
CA VAL A 476 -37.80 -13.07 14.40
C VAL A 476 -36.54 -12.28 14.06
N ALA A 477 -36.13 -11.40 14.98
CA ALA A 477 -34.86 -10.69 14.91
C ALA A 477 -33.74 -11.53 15.53
N TYR A 478 -32.61 -11.59 14.80
CA TYR A 478 -31.41 -12.30 15.19
C TYR A 478 -30.19 -11.36 15.20
N MET A 479 -29.19 -11.75 15.99
CA MET A 479 -27.82 -11.25 15.89
C MET A 479 -26.97 -12.32 15.22
N GLY A 480 -26.08 -11.93 14.31
CA GLY A 480 -25.17 -12.82 13.62
C GLY A 480 -23.71 -12.39 13.75
N ARG A 481 -22.79 -13.32 13.76
CA ARG A 481 -21.34 -13.09 13.71
C ARG A 481 -20.63 -14.23 13.00
N VAL A 482 -19.46 -13.93 12.46
CA VAL A 482 -18.68 -14.88 11.67
C VAL A 482 -17.22 -14.84 12.13
N ARG A 483 -16.57 -15.98 12.16
CA ARG A 483 -15.12 -16.10 12.37
C ARG A 483 -14.50 -17.13 11.44
N ALA A 484 -13.23 -16.97 11.10
CA ALA A 484 -12.45 -17.98 10.40
C ALA A 484 -12.03 -19.10 11.35
N PHE A 485 -11.88 -20.30 10.81
CA PHE A 485 -11.29 -21.43 11.54
C PHE A 485 -10.24 -22.16 10.71
N ALA A 486 -9.31 -22.83 11.40
CA ALA A 486 -8.35 -23.75 10.81
C ALA A 486 -8.23 -24.99 11.71
N ASP A 487 -7.48 -25.99 11.26
CA ASP A 487 -7.23 -27.25 11.95
C ASP A 487 -6.90 -27.09 13.43
N ALA A 488 -7.24 -28.12 14.19
CA ALA A 488 -6.96 -28.21 15.64
C ALA A 488 -7.63 -27.13 16.51
N GLY A 489 -8.79 -26.60 16.08
CA GLY A 489 -9.56 -25.66 16.87
C GLY A 489 -8.97 -24.26 16.96
N LYS A 490 -8.19 -23.86 15.96
CA LYS A 490 -7.74 -22.48 15.80
C LYS A 490 -8.86 -21.64 15.23
N TYR A 491 -9.08 -20.46 15.81
CA TYR A 491 -10.12 -19.53 15.40
C TYR A 491 -9.59 -18.11 15.36
N SER A 492 -10.11 -17.31 14.41
CA SER A 492 -9.95 -15.87 14.45
C SER A 492 -10.83 -15.23 15.53
N GLU A 493 -10.64 -13.94 15.78
CA GLU A 493 -11.65 -13.13 16.44
C GLU A 493 -12.97 -13.17 15.66
N TYR A 494 -14.07 -12.95 16.36
CA TYR A 494 -15.37 -12.77 15.69
C TYR A 494 -15.45 -11.44 14.98
N SER A 495 -16.14 -11.42 13.85
CA SER A 495 -16.59 -10.16 13.21
C SER A 495 -17.48 -9.35 14.15
N PRO A 496 -17.64 -8.04 13.92
CA PRO A 496 -18.68 -7.26 14.56
C PRO A 496 -20.05 -7.94 14.40
N GLU A 497 -20.87 -7.83 15.43
CA GLU A 497 -22.23 -8.39 15.44
C GLU A 497 -23.14 -7.63 14.48
N LEU A 498 -23.97 -8.38 13.75
CA LEU A 498 -24.91 -7.85 12.77
C LEU A 498 -26.36 -8.16 13.19
N THR A 499 -27.22 -7.14 13.24
CA THR A 499 -28.66 -7.35 13.43
C THR A 499 -29.32 -7.69 12.09
N MET A 500 -30.16 -8.71 12.09
CA MET A 500 -30.87 -9.22 10.92
C MET A 500 -32.24 -9.79 11.33
N ALA A 501 -33.15 -9.99 10.38
CA ALA A 501 -34.46 -10.56 10.68
C ALA A 501 -35.00 -11.42 9.53
N THR A 502 -35.76 -12.46 9.89
CA THR A 502 -36.60 -13.20 8.94
C THR A 502 -37.82 -12.38 8.57
N ARG A 503 -38.40 -12.67 7.42
CA ARG A 503 -39.72 -12.11 7.06
C ARG A 503 -40.82 -12.79 7.86
N PRO A 504 -41.97 -12.09 8.09
CA PRO A 504 -43.13 -12.69 8.71
C PRO A 504 -43.67 -13.93 7.99
#